data_431ddf10ac4b2c1342381f2c7ba9cc7f
#
_entry.id   431ddf10ac4b2c1342381f2c7ba9cc7f
#
_cell.length_a   1.000
_cell.length_b   1.000
_cell.length_c   1.000
_cell.angle_alpha   90.00
_cell.angle_beta   90.00
_cell.angle_gamma   90.00
#
_symmetry.space_group_name_H-M   'P 1'
#
loop_
_entity.id
_entity.type
_entity.pdbx_description
1 polymer ?
#
loop_
_entity_poly.entity_id
_entity_poly.type
_entity_poly.pdbx_seq_one_letter_code
_entity_poly.pdbx_strand_id
1 'polypeptide(L)'
;MRKYWILLVVLAMLALAACAPPAAPAAPAGGESQAPAEEGGGEAMEEGMIAVLLPDSASSARWEADDRRFFEQAFDAAGVKYTILNAEGDARTQQTQAEQAITNGAKVILLVNLDSGSGAAIIAQARDAGVKVIDYDRLTIEGPGADIYVSFDNVAVGRLMGETLEPLINALPADPKRVVQLNGSPTDNNATLFREGYYSVAKPHYDAGDWELVADQAVPDWDNQQALVIFEQILTAANGDVDATFAANDGLANSVISVLKSQGMDPMPLSGQDATVGGIQNILSGWQSMTVYKPIKLEAEAAAKAAIALLKGEDVSALANDTINNGQNDVPFMKLTPIAVTKDNIAETVIADGFRTWDEICVGEFEQYCPENR
;
A
#
# COMPACT_ATOMS: atom_id res chain seq x y z
N MET A 1 -35.45 -18.28 -44.24
CA MET A 1 -35.11 -18.98 -45.53
C MET A 1 -33.68 -19.46 -45.42
N ARG A 2 -33.57 -20.76 -45.38
CA ARG A 2 -32.64 -21.64 -46.09
C ARG A 2 -31.16 -21.45 -45.75
N LYS A 3 -30.43 -22.39 -45.30
CA LYS A 3 -30.33 -23.88 -45.29
C LYS A 3 -28.86 -24.22 -45.46
N TYR A 4 -28.36 -25.08 -44.53
CA TYR A 4 -27.41 -26.17 -44.73
C TYR A 4 -26.18 -25.99 -45.63
N TRP A 5 -25.02 -26.39 -45.09
CA TRP A 5 -24.27 -27.53 -45.67
C TRP A 5 -23.38 -28.19 -44.63
N ILE A 6 -23.63 -29.47 -44.44
CA ILE A 6 -22.93 -30.54 -43.76
C ILE A 6 -22.12 -31.27 -44.82
N LEU A 7 -20.99 -31.81 -44.52
CA LEU A 7 -20.38 -33.11 -44.87
C LEU A 7 -18.85 -32.97 -44.90
N LEU A 8 -18.15 -33.70 -43.97
CA LEU A 8 -17.66 -35.08 -44.10
C LEU A 8 -16.39 -35.23 -44.94
N VAL A 9 -15.32 -35.80 -44.37
CA VAL A 9 -14.44 -36.90 -44.84
C VAL A 9 -13.44 -37.17 -43.71
N VAL A 10 -13.51 -38.18 -42.86
CA VAL A 10 -13.21 -39.61 -42.94
C VAL A 10 -11.72 -39.92 -43.13
N LEU A 11 -11.14 -40.45 -42.05
CA LEU A 11 -10.26 -41.61 -41.86
C LEU A 11 -9.07 -41.83 -42.80
N ALA A 12 -7.85 -41.89 -42.29
CA ALA A 12 -6.83 -42.87 -42.67
C ALA A 12 -5.88 -43.18 -41.48
N MET A 13 -6.09 -44.37 -40.89
CA MET A 13 -5.04 -45.08 -40.14
C MET A 13 -4.02 -45.68 -41.10
N LEU A 14 -2.78 -45.67 -40.78
CA LEU A 14 -1.82 -46.74 -41.11
C LEU A 14 -0.58 -46.71 -40.21
N ALA A 15 -0.34 -47.84 -39.60
CA ALA A 15 0.79 -48.19 -38.76
C ALA A 15 2.05 -48.46 -39.57
N LEU A 16 3.25 -48.25 -38.97
CA LEU A 16 4.51 -48.94 -39.29
C LEU A 16 5.47 -48.64 -38.13
N ALA A 17 5.66 -49.61 -37.25
CA ALA A 17 6.74 -50.61 -37.21
C ALA A 17 8.09 -50.06 -36.70
N ALA A 18 8.51 -50.70 -35.61
CA ALA A 18 9.71 -50.66 -34.83
C ALA A 18 11.05 -50.69 -35.59
N CYS A 19 12.05 -49.99 -35.04
CA CYS A 19 13.47 -50.39 -35.11
C CYS A 19 14.15 -50.01 -33.81
N ALA A 20 14.52 -51.06 -33.03
CA ALA A 20 15.46 -50.94 -31.89
C ALA A 20 16.89 -51.20 -32.40
N PRO A 21 17.93 -50.45 -31.96
CA PRO A 21 19.32 -50.82 -32.18
C PRO A 21 19.85 -51.73 -31.06
N PRO A 22 20.88 -52.53 -31.33
CA PRO A 22 21.35 -53.62 -30.48
C PRO A 22 22.26 -53.15 -29.33
N ALA A 23 22.26 -53.94 -28.27
CA ALA A 23 23.09 -53.79 -27.08
C ALA A 23 24.56 -54.04 -27.37
N ALA A 24 25.46 -53.21 -26.81
CA ALA A 24 26.90 -53.40 -26.78
C ALA A 24 27.34 -54.04 -25.44
N PRO A 25 28.46 -54.78 -25.40
CA PRO A 25 28.81 -55.68 -24.32
C PRO A 25 29.48 -55.01 -23.11
N ALA A 26 29.35 -55.64 -21.95
CA ALA A 26 29.94 -55.28 -20.68
C ALA A 26 31.45 -55.48 -20.64
N ALA A 27 32.14 -54.53 -20.00
CA ALA A 27 33.57 -54.66 -19.62
C ALA A 27 33.73 -54.53 -18.08
N PRO A 28 34.80 -55.04 -17.48
CA PRO A 28 34.79 -55.59 -16.13
C PRO A 28 35.09 -54.60 -15.00
N ALA A 29 34.75 -55.01 -13.80
CA ALA A 29 34.95 -54.31 -12.54
C ALA A 29 36.42 -54.05 -12.19
N GLY A 30 36.68 -52.82 -11.78
CA GLY A 30 37.90 -52.46 -11.05
C GLY A 30 37.45 -51.53 -9.88
N GLY A 31 37.64 -52.05 -8.67
CA GLY A 31 37.25 -51.30 -7.48
C GLY A 31 38.31 -50.28 -7.09
N GLU A 32 37.84 -49.11 -6.68
CA GLU A 32 38.61 -48.23 -5.80
C GLU A 32 37.60 -47.53 -4.86
N SER A 33 37.87 -47.73 -3.57
CA SER A 33 37.15 -47.15 -2.44
C SER A 33 37.37 -45.65 -2.44
N GLN A 34 36.27 -44.86 -2.61
CA GLN A 34 36.24 -43.45 -2.27
C GLN A 34 35.40 -43.26 -1.00
N ALA A 35 35.99 -42.53 -0.07
CA ALA A 35 35.38 -42.09 1.19
C ALA A 35 34.12 -41.25 0.94
N PRO A 36 33.16 -41.25 1.90
CA PRO A 36 31.96 -40.45 1.75
C PRO A 36 32.31 -38.97 1.74
N ALA A 37 31.90 -38.26 0.69
CA ALA A 37 31.81 -36.81 0.72
C ALA A 37 30.71 -36.45 1.70
N GLU A 38 31.00 -35.62 2.69
CA GLU A 38 30.02 -34.96 3.51
C GLU A 38 29.11 -34.15 2.57
N GLU A 39 27.89 -34.61 2.35
CA GLU A 39 26.82 -33.80 1.83
C GLU A 39 26.53 -32.73 2.87
N GLY A 40 26.99 -31.50 2.64
CA GLY A 40 26.50 -30.33 3.30
C GLY A 40 25.00 -30.25 3.01
N GLY A 41 24.20 -30.58 4.03
CA GLY A 41 22.74 -30.40 3.97
C GLY A 41 22.39 -28.95 3.84
N GLY A 42 22.29 -28.46 2.60
CA GLY A 42 21.46 -27.35 2.27
C GLY A 42 20.01 -27.86 2.33
N GLU A 43 19.25 -27.44 3.33
CA GLU A 43 17.83 -27.66 3.33
C GLU A 43 17.29 -27.15 2.00
N ALA A 44 16.74 -28.05 1.19
CA ALA A 44 16.03 -27.68 -0.02
C ALA A 44 14.87 -26.76 0.41
N MET A 45 14.93 -25.48 0.00
CA MET A 45 13.79 -24.58 0.20
C MET A 45 12.55 -25.26 -0.39
N GLU A 46 11.49 -25.43 0.43
CA GLU A 46 10.23 -25.92 -0.09
C GLU A 46 9.87 -25.12 -1.33
N GLU A 47 9.50 -25.79 -2.43
CA GLU A 47 9.08 -25.14 -3.67
C GLU A 47 7.75 -24.40 -3.44
N GLY A 48 7.83 -23.18 -2.88
CA GLY A 48 6.69 -22.34 -2.60
C GLY A 48 6.82 -20.99 -3.31
N MET A 49 5.72 -20.27 -3.39
CA MET A 49 5.64 -18.92 -3.98
C MET A 49 5.05 -17.94 -2.98
N ILE A 50 5.49 -16.69 -3.04
CA ILE A 50 4.89 -15.56 -2.34
C ILE A 50 3.95 -14.83 -3.32
N ALA A 51 2.73 -14.52 -2.90
CA ALA A 51 1.81 -13.68 -3.67
C ALA A 51 1.61 -12.34 -2.96
N VAL A 52 1.72 -11.24 -3.70
CA VAL A 52 1.38 -9.90 -3.23
C VAL A 52 0.11 -9.46 -3.93
N LEU A 53 -0.90 -9.08 -3.16
CA LEU A 53 -2.20 -8.65 -3.65
C LEU A 53 -2.37 -7.16 -3.33
N LEU A 54 -2.10 -6.32 -4.33
CA LEU A 54 -2.24 -4.87 -4.26
C LEU A 54 -3.70 -4.46 -4.47
N PRO A 55 -4.16 -3.33 -3.88
CA PRO A 55 -5.57 -2.97 -3.88
C PRO A 55 -6.02 -2.34 -5.20
N ASP A 56 -5.30 -1.35 -5.67
CA ASP A 56 -5.67 -0.54 -6.83
C ASP A 56 -4.52 0.32 -7.33
N SER A 57 -4.74 1.08 -8.41
CA SER A 57 -3.78 2.04 -8.95
C SER A 57 -4.22 3.50 -8.72
N ALA A 58 -5.42 3.73 -8.19
CA ALA A 58 -6.06 5.05 -8.15
C ALA A 58 -6.02 5.70 -6.76
N SER A 59 -6.14 4.92 -5.68
CA SER A 59 -6.17 5.45 -4.30
C SER A 59 -4.84 6.07 -3.88
N SER A 60 -3.73 5.48 -4.31
CA SER A 60 -2.39 6.03 -4.17
C SER A 60 -1.47 5.48 -5.26
N ALA A 61 -0.67 6.34 -5.86
CA ALA A 61 0.30 5.96 -6.89
C ALA A 61 1.41 5.02 -6.36
N ARG A 62 1.61 4.96 -5.03
CA ARG A 62 2.65 4.15 -4.39
C ARG A 62 2.54 2.67 -4.75
N TRP A 63 1.33 2.12 -4.83
CA TRP A 63 1.11 0.68 -5.00
C TRP A 63 1.83 0.10 -6.22
N GLU A 64 1.71 0.75 -7.37
CA GLU A 64 2.37 0.32 -8.60
C GLU A 64 3.78 0.91 -8.78
N ALA A 65 4.00 2.15 -8.35
CA ALA A 65 5.27 2.84 -8.57
C ALA A 65 6.35 2.44 -7.56
N ASP A 66 5.98 2.29 -6.30
CA ASP A 66 6.93 2.12 -5.19
C ASP A 66 6.85 0.74 -4.56
N ASP A 67 5.70 0.32 -4.04
CA ASP A 67 5.53 -0.96 -3.34
C ASP A 67 5.90 -2.15 -4.23
N ARG A 68 5.36 -2.21 -5.46
CA ARG A 68 5.70 -3.25 -6.44
C ARG A 68 7.22 -3.33 -6.66
N ARG A 69 7.84 -2.21 -6.94
CA ARG A 69 9.28 -2.11 -7.20
C ARG A 69 10.11 -2.62 -6.03
N PHE A 70 9.78 -2.26 -4.80
CA PHE A 70 10.53 -2.67 -3.63
C PHE A 70 10.31 -4.14 -3.29
N PHE A 71 9.12 -4.69 -3.50
CA PHE A 71 8.88 -6.13 -3.38
C PHE A 71 9.66 -6.92 -4.43
N GLU A 72 9.64 -6.49 -5.70
CA GLU A 72 10.43 -7.13 -6.77
C GLU A 72 11.90 -7.15 -6.40
N GLN A 73 12.48 -6.01 -5.99
CA GLN A 73 13.87 -5.93 -5.55
C GLN A 73 14.19 -6.87 -4.39
N ALA A 74 13.33 -6.92 -3.37
CA ALA A 74 13.57 -7.74 -2.18
C ALA A 74 13.48 -9.24 -2.51
N PHE A 75 12.48 -9.66 -3.29
CA PHE A 75 12.29 -11.06 -3.64
C PHE A 75 13.31 -11.56 -4.66
N ASP A 76 13.69 -10.74 -5.65
CA ASP A 76 14.76 -11.05 -6.61
C ASP A 76 16.10 -11.24 -5.88
N ALA A 77 16.43 -10.35 -4.94
CA ALA A 77 17.65 -10.44 -4.14
C ALA A 77 17.67 -11.71 -3.26
N ALA A 78 16.51 -12.19 -2.81
CA ALA A 78 16.37 -13.42 -2.03
C ALA A 78 16.27 -14.68 -2.89
N GLY A 79 16.11 -14.55 -4.21
CA GLY A 79 15.95 -15.67 -5.14
C GLY A 79 14.67 -16.49 -4.92
N VAL A 80 13.60 -15.87 -4.37
CA VAL A 80 12.30 -16.53 -4.11
C VAL A 80 11.35 -16.34 -5.28
N LYS A 81 10.47 -17.31 -5.52
CA LYS A 81 9.42 -17.18 -6.53
C LYS A 81 8.29 -16.30 -5.97
N TYR A 82 7.80 -15.40 -6.79
CA TYR A 82 6.69 -14.52 -6.39
C TYR A 82 5.76 -14.16 -7.56
N THR A 83 4.60 -13.61 -7.22
CA THR A 83 3.70 -12.92 -8.14
C THR A 83 3.15 -11.67 -7.44
N ILE A 84 2.97 -10.60 -8.19
CA ILE A 84 2.38 -9.35 -7.69
C ILE A 84 1.19 -9.01 -8.58
N LEU A 85 0.00 -9.00 -7.99
CA LEU A 85 -1.27 -8.78 -8.67
C LEU A 85 -1.91 -7.50 -8.12
N ASN A 86 -2.68 -6.81 -8.95
CA ASN A 86 -3.44 -5.63 -8.57
C ASN A 86 -4.92 -5.88 -8.84
N ALA A 87 -5.78 -5.57 -7.88
CA ALA A 87 -7.21 -5.80 -7.98
C ALA A 87 -7.97 -4.66 -8.66
N GLU A 88 -7.29 -3.53 -8.94
CA GLU A 88 -7.85 -2.34 -9.58
C GLU A 88 -9.16 -1.86 -8.93
N GLY A 89 -9.22 -1.91 -7.58
CA GLY A 89 -10.36 -1.45 -6.80
C GLY A 89 -11.53 -2.43 -6.70
N ASP A 90 -11.43 -3.64 -7.28
CA ASP A 90 -12.49 -4.64 -7.23
C ASP A 90 -12.18 -5.75 -6.22
N ALA A 91 -12.94 -5.78 -5.11
CA ALA A 91 -12.76 -6.77 -4.04
C ALA A 91 -13.00 -8.22 -4.50
N ARG A 92 -13.86 -8.45 -5.51
CA ARG A 92 -14.07 -9.78 -6.08
C ARG A 92 -12.89 -10.23 -6.92
N THR A 93 -12.29 -9.29 -7.67
CA THR A 93 -11.04 -9.53 -8.39
C THR A 93 -9.94 -9.90 -7.42
N GLN A 94 -9.79 -9.19 -6.28
CA GLN A 94 -8.80 -9.51 -5.26
C GLN A 94 -9.02 -10.90 -4.65
N GLN A 95 -10.26 -11.26 -4.36
CA GLN A 95 -10.60 -12.60 -3.88
C GLN A 95 -10.25 -13.68 -4.91
N THR A 96 -10.58 -13.46 -6.19
CA THR A 96 -10.22 -14.39 -7.28
C THR A 96 -8.70 -14.53 -7.43
N GLN A 97 -7.96 -13.44 -7.29
CA GLN A 97 -6.49 -13.45 -7.30
C GLN A 97 -5.92 -14.26 -6.13
N ALA A 98 -6.51 -14.14 -4.93
CA ALA A 98 -6.13 -14.97 -3.78
C ALA A 98 -6.37 -16.46 -4.03
N GLU A 99 -7.54 -16.83 -4.57
CA GLU A 99 -7.87 -18.20 -4.95
C GLU A 99 -6.89 -18.78 -5.99
N GLN A 100 -6.55 -17.98 -6.99
CA GLN A 100 -5.58 -18.36 -8.00
C GLN A 100 -4.17 -18.51 -7.42
N ALA A 101 -3.75 -17.61 -6.54
CA ALA A 101 -2.47 -17.70 -5.87
C ALA A 101 -2.34 -18.99 -5.04
N ILE A 102 -3.37 -19.31 -4.23
CA ILE A 102 -3.45 -20.55 -3.45
C ILE A 102 -3.35 -21.78 -4.37
N THR A 103 -4.15 -21.78 -5.44
CA THR A 103 -4.18 -22.91 -6.42
C THR A 103 -2.83 -23.07 -7.12
N ASN A 104 -2.12 -21.98 -7.39
CA ASN A 104 -0.81 -21.97 -8.03
C ASN A 104 0.35 -22.27 -7.06
N GLY A 105 0.05 -22.61 -5.80
CA GLY A 105 1.04 -23.05 -4.83
C GLY A 105 1.66 -21.93 -3.98
N ALA A 106 1.00 -20.79 -3.85
CA ALA A 106 1.41 -19.79 -2.88
C ALA A 106 1.42 -20.39 -1.47
N LYS A 107 2.48 -20.12 -0.73
CA LYS A 107 2.62 -20.48 0.70
C LYS A 107 2.45 -19.26 1.60
N VAL A 108 2.62 -18.07 1.05
CA VAL A 108 2.44 -16.80 1.76
C VAL A 108 1.71 -15.83 0.84
N ILE A 109 0.74 -15.12 1.38
CA ILE A 109 0.04 -14.00 0.75
C ILE A 109 0.35 -12.73 1.56
N LEU A 110 0.86 -11.68 0.90
CA LEU A 110 0.84 -10.32 1.41
C LEU A 110 -0.42 -9.64 0.86
N LEU A 111 -1.29 -9.21 1.74
CA LEU A 111 -2.60 -8.67 1.41
C LEU A 111 -2.68 -7.19 1.78
N VAL A 112 -2.94 -6.33 0.78
CA VAL A 112 -3.47 -4.99 1.01
C VAL A 112 -4.97 -5.06 0.76
N ASN A 113 -5.77 -5.28 1.78
CA ASN A 113 -7.21 -5.46 1.61
C ASN A 113 -7.89 -4.18 1.08
N LEU A 114 -8.91 -4.34 0.23
CA LEU A 114 -9.77 -3.24 -0.22
C LEU A 114 -10.81 -2.87 0.82
N ASP A 115 -11.28 -3.85 1.56
CA ASP A 115 -12.15 -3.71 2.73
C ASP A 115 -11.93 -4.90 3.69
N SER A 116 -12.23 -4.68 4.96
CA SER A 116 -12.02 -5.70 6.00
C SER A 116 -12.86 -6.96 5.81
N GLY A 117 -14.06 -6.85 5.23
CA GLY A 117 -14.93 -8.02 5.01
C GLY A 117 -14.36 -8.98 3.98
N SER A 118 -13.93 -8.47 2.82
CA SER A 118 -13.25 -9.26 1.79
C SER A 118 -11.88 -9.75 2.26
N GLY A 119 -11.12 -8.92 2.99
CA GLY A 119 -9.84 -9.30 3.59
C GLY A 119 -9.98 -10.47 4.55
N ALA A 120 -10.96 -10.43 5.46
CA ALA A 120 -11.24 -11.52 6.41
C ALA A 120 -11.59 -12.84 5.69
N ALA A 121 -12.34 -12.77 4.59
CA ALA A 121 -12.67 -13.95 3.78
C ALA A 121 -11.42 -14.54 3.11
N ILE A 122 -10.54 -13.69 2.55
CA ILE A 122 -9.27 -14.13 1.95
C ILE A 122 -8.37 -14.78 3.01
N ILE A 123 -8.24 -14.19 4.19
CA ILE A 123 -7.42 -14.74 5.28
C ILE A 123 -7.98 -16.10 5.74
N ALA A 124 -9.30 -16.23 5.91
CA ALA A 124 -9.93 -17.49 6.30
C ALA A 124 -9.66 -18.59 5.27
N GLN A 125 -9.85 -18.29 3.98
CA GLN A 125 -9.60 -19.23 2.89
C GLN A 125 -8.12 -19.65 2.79
N ALA A 126 -7.20 -18.69 2.93
CA ALA A 126 -5.76 -18.97 2.95
C ALA A 126 -5.38 -19.92 4.10
N ARG A 127 -5.89 -19.67 5.31
CA ARG A 127 -5.68 -20.55 6.48
C ARG A 127 -6.20 -21.96 6.27
N ASP A 128 -7.38 -22.11 5.71
CA ASP A 128 -7.98 -23.42 5.41
C ASP A 128 -7.11 -24.21 4.40
N ALA A 129 -6.41 -23.51 3.53
CA ALA A 129 -5.46 -24.07 2.58
C ALA A 129 -4.02 -24.23 3.14
N GLY A 130 -3.77 -23.86 4.41
CA GLY A 130 -2.44 -23.88 5.02
C GLY A 130 -1.49 -22.79 4.52
N VAL A 131 -2.03 -21.73 3.91
CA VAL A 131 -1.27 -20.58 3.40
C VAL A 131 -1.21 -19.48 4.48
N LYS A 132 -0.03 -18.92 4.69
CA LYS A 132 0.21 -17.82 5.62
C LYS A 132 -0.21 -16.48 5.02
N VAL A 133 -0.69 -15.55 5.87
CA VAL A 133 -1.10 -14.23 5.42
C VAL A 133 -0.42 -13.13 6.23
N ILE A 134 0.08 -12.13 5.52
CA ILE A 134 0.57 -10.88 6.09
C ILE A 134 -0.41 -9.79 5.68
N ASP A 135 -1.01 -9.09 6.66
CA ASP A 135 -1.65 -7.81 6.37
C ASP A 135 -0.55 -6.78 6.12
N TYR A 136 -0.50 -6.23 4.92
CA TYR A 136 0.47 -5.23 4.51
C TYR A 136 -0.21 -3.87 4.36
N ASP A 137 0.32 -2.85 5.03
CA ASP A 137 -0.19 -1.49 5.17
C ASP A 137 -1.60 -1.40 5.80
N ARG A 138 -2.58 -2.19 5.36
CA ARG A 138 -3.98 -2.15 5.83
C ARG A 138 -4.30 -3.34 6.71
N LEU A 139 -4.65 -3.08 7.99
CA LEU A 139 -5.12 -4.12 8.91
C LEU A 139 -6.51 -4.61 8.52
N THR A 140 -6.68 -5.91 8.43
CA THR A 140 -8.00 -6.54 8.28
C THR A 140 -8.71 -6.55 9.64
N ILE A 141 -9.74 -5.72 9.78
CA ILE A 141 -10.57 -5.63 10.98
C ILE A 141 -11.55 -6.81 11.01
N GLU A 142 -11.71 -7.38 12.19
CA GLU A 142 -12.49 -8.59 12.43
C GLU A 142 -11.92 -9.85 11.74
N GLY A 143 -12.65 -10.97 11.82
CA GLY A 143 -12.22 -12.23 11.24
C GLY A 143 -11.00 -12.84 11.95
N PRO A 144 -10.33 -13.84 11.29
CA PRO A 144 -9.30 -14.61 11.96
C PRO A 144 -7.99 -13.87 12.25
N GLY A 145 -7.78 -12.69 11.63
CA GLY A 145 -6.54 -11.92 11.68
C GLY A 145 -5.42 -12.54 10.83
N ALA A 146 -4.47 -11.77 10.37
CA ALA A 146 -3.28 -12.24 9.66
C ALA A 146 -2.26 -12.89 10.63
N ASP A 147 -1.26 -13.59 10.10
CA ASP A 147 -0.16 -14.15 10.91
C ASP A 147 0.73 -13.02 11.46
N ILE A 148 0.86 -11.92 10.74
CA ILE A 148 1.52 -10.69 11.18
C ILE A 148 0.98 -9.50 10.36
N TYR A 149 0.95 -8.33 10.98
CA TYR A 149 0.64 -7.05 10.35
C TYR A 149 1.92 -6.21 10.21
N VAL A 150 2.13 -5.60 9.05
CA VAL A 150 3.27 -4.72 8.77
C VAL A 150 2.73 -3.39 8.28
N SER A 151 2.95 -2.32 9.05
CA SER A 151 2.49 -0.97 8.71
C SER A 151 3.14 0.07 9.61
N PHE A 152 2.76 1.32 9.42
CA PHE A 152 3.14 2.44 10.26
C PHE A 152 2.21 2.59 11.46
N ASP A 153 2.63 3.40 12.46
CA ASP A 153 1.74 3.90 13.51
C ASP A 153 0.74 4.89 12.89
N ASN A 154 -0.42 4.39 12.50
CA ASN A 154 -1.40 5.16 11.74
C ASN A 154 -2.09 6.26 12.58
N VAL A 155 -2.19 6.08 13.89
CA VAL A 155 -2.63 7.17 14.79
C VAL A 155 -1.56 8.27 14.84
N ALA A 156 -0.28 7.89 14.87
CA ALA A 156 0.81 8.87 14.81
C ALA A 156 0.83 9.61 13.46
N VAL A 157 0.50 8.96 12.33
CA VAL A 157 0.33 9.64 11.04
C VAL A 157 -0.66 10.79 11.16
N GLY A 158 -1.86 10.53 11.64
CA GLY A 158 -2.88 11.57 11.84
C GLY A 158 -2.44 12.64 12.84
N ARG A 159 -1.82 12.23 13.96
CA ARG A 159 -1.32 13.17 14.96
C ARG A 159 -0.26 14.12 14.40
N LEU A 160 0.67 13.64 13.59
CA LEU A 160 1.66 14.49 12.91
C LEU A 160 1.02 15.52 11.98
N MET A 161 -0.10 15.17 11.29
CA MET A 161 -0.90 16.15 10.54
C MET A 161 -1.44 17.22 11.47
N GLY A 162 -2.06 16.80 12.58
CA GLY A 162 -2.62 17.71 13.59
C GLY A 162 -1.56 18.66 14.15
N GLU A 163 -0.49 18.11 14.70
CA GLU A 163 0.61 18.85 15.35
C GLU A 163 1.31 19.83 14.37
N THR A 164 1.38 19.48 13.08
CA THR A 164 1.99 20.36 12.07
C THR A 164 1.05 21.49 11.65
N LEU A 165 -0.26 21.23 11.52
CA LEU A 165 -1.22 22.25 11.10
C LEU A 165 -1.67 23.14 12.24
N GLU A 166 -1.71 22.66 13.48
CA GLU A 166 -2.19 23.42 14.65
C GLU A 166 -1.58 24.83 14.75
N PRO A 167 -0.24 25.00 14.75
CA PRO A 167 0.34 26.35 14.85
C PRO A 167 0.00 27.23 13.64
N LEU A 168 -0.15 26.65 12.44
CA LEU A 168 -0.53 27.40 11.24
C LEU A 168 -1.97 27.86 11.31
N ILE A 169 -2.88 27.01 11.74
CA ILE A 169 -4.30 27.34 11.91
C ILE A 169 -4.47 28.38 13.01
N ASN A 170 -3.79 28.23 14.15
CA ASN A 170 -3.85 29.17 15.26
C ASN A 170 -3.33 30.57 14.89
N ALA A 171 -2.42 30.68 13.92
CA ALA A 171 -1.90 31.96 13.43
C ALA A 171 -2.87 32.71 12.49
N LEU A 172 -3.96 32.07 12.01
CA LEU A 172 -4.93 32.70 11.14
C LEU A 172 -5.73 33.77 11.89
N PRO A 173 -6.14 34.86 11.19
CA PRO A 173 -6.90 35.96 11.81
C PRO A 173 -8.38 35.63 12.09
N ALA A 174 -8.92 34.60 11.45
CA ALA A 174 -10.31 34.17 11.63
C ALA A 174 -10.63 33.78 13.08
N ASP A 175 -11.88 33.95 13.53
CA ASP A 175 -12.34 33.60 14.86
C ASP A 175 -13.86 33.34 14.83
N PRO A 176 -14.30 32.07 14.99
CA PRO A 176 -13.49 30.86 15.04
C PRO A 176 -12.82 30.51 13.70
N LYS A 177 -11.75 29.70 13.71
CA LYS A 177 -11.11 29.15 12.52
C LYS A 177 -12.00 28.02 11.99
N ARG A 178 -12.33 28.04 10.71
CA ARG A 178 -13.28 27.10 10.08
C ARG A 178 -12.52 25.97 9.41
N VAL A 179 -12.59 24.78 9.98
CA VAL A 179 -11.76 23.63 9.65
C VAL A 179 -12.60 22.52 9.01
N VAL A 180 -12.09 21.95 7.92
CA VAL A 180 -12.65 20.77 7.24
C VAL A 180 -11.76 19.55 7.54
N GLN A 181 -12.39 18.40 7.78
CA GLN A 181 -11.76 17.09 7.81
C GLN A 181 -12.24 16.31 6.58
N LEU A 182 -11.35 16.11 5.61
CA LEU A 182 -11.57 15.33 4.40
C LEU A 182 -10.86 13.98 4.57
N ASN A 183 -11.60 13.00 5.07
CA ASN A 183 -11.08 11.70 5.47
C ASN A 183 -10.92 10.75 4.28
N GLY A 184 -10.14 9.67 4.49
CA GLY A 184 -10.02 8.60 3.51
C GLY A 184 -11.25 7.69 3.44
N SER A 185 -11.09 6.54 2.78
CA SER A 185 -12.18 5.58 2.59
C SER A 185 -12.70 5.02 3.92
N PRO A 186 -14.01 4.97 4.13
CA PRO A 186 -14.59 4.41 5.34
C PRO A 186 -14.43 2.88 5.46
N THR A 187 -14.02 2.21 4.37
CA THR A 187 -13.76 0.76 4.34
C THR A 187 -12.31 0.42 4.69
N ASP A 188 -11.44 1.43 4.79
CA ASP A 188 -10.04 1.32 5.16
C ASP A 188 -9.85 1.75 6.62
N ASN A 189 -9.41 0.81 7.47
CA ASN A 189 -9.17 1.10 8.89
C ASN A 189 -8.11 2.20 9.10
N ASN A 190 -7.13 2.34 8.20
CA ASN A 190 -6.12 3.39 8.31
C ASN A 190 -6.76 4.78 8.29
N ALA A 191 -7.78 5.01 7.45
CA ALA A 191 -8.50 6.28 7.42
C ALA A 191 -9.12 6.65 8.76
N THR A 192 -9.67 5.65 9.47
CA THR A 192 -10.20 5.83 10.83
C THR A 192 -9.10 6.23 11.81
N LEU A 193 -7.93 5.55 11.76
CA LEU A 193 -6.80 5.83 12.64
C LEU A 193 -6.14 7.19 12.35
N PHE A 194 -6.04 7.59 11.08
CA PHE A 194 -5.57 8.93 10.73
C PHE A 194 -6.50 10.00 11.29
N ARG A 195 -7.83 9.80 11.10
CA ARG A 195 -8.84 10.71 11.66
C ARG A 195 -8.73 10.80 13.19
N GLU A 196 -8.59 9.67 13.88
CA GLU A 196 -8.36 9.65 15.33
C GLU A 196 -7.15 10.52 15.71
N GLY A 197 -6.04 10.37 14.98
CA GLY A 197 -4.81 11.10 15.22
C GLY A 197 -4.98 12.61 15.13
N TYR A 198 -5.40 13.16 13.97
CA TYR A 198 -5.55 14.62 13.84
C TYR A 198 -6.74 15.17 14.62
N TYR A 199 -7.81 14.41 14.81
CA TYR A 199 -8.92 14.82 15.65
C TYR A 199 -8.51 14.96 17.12
N SER A 200 -7.57 14.10 17.60
CA SER A 200 -7.08 14.22 18.97
C SER A 200 -6.38 15.56 19.25
N VAL A 201 -5.74 16.14 18.25
CA VAL A 201 -5.13 17.48 18.31
C VAL A 201 -6.17 18.58 18.13
N ALA A 202 -7.08 18.42 17.19
CA ALA A 202 -8.09 19.44 16.85
C ALA A 202 -9.22 19.55 17.90
N LYS A 203 -9.59 18.44 18.55
CA LYS A 203 -10.70 18.36 19.50
C LYS A 203 -10.66 19.39 20.63
N PRO A 204 -9.54 19.64 21.32
CA PRO A 204 -9.48 20.69 22.34
C PRO A 204 -9.88 22.08 21.83
N HIS A 205 -9.51 22.42 20.58
CA HIS A 205 -9.85 23.68 19.94
C HIS A 205 -11.33 23.74 19.55
N TYR A 206 -11.92 22.63 19.09
CA TYR A 206 -13.37 22.54 18.84
C TYR A 206 -14.15 22.68 20.15
N ASP A 207 -13.71 22.02 21.23
CA ASP A 207 -14.37 22.10 22.54
C ASP A 207 -14.27 23.52 23.16
N ALA A 208 -13.18 24.23 22.91
CA ALA A 208 -13.00 25.61 23.35
C ALA A 208 -13.76 26.63 22.50
N GLY A 209 -14.16 26.26 21.29
CA GLY A 209 -14.81 27.15 20.32
C GLY A 209 -13.83 28.01 19.51
N ASP A 210 -12.52 27.79 19.65
CA ASP A 210 -11.48 28.48 18.86
C ASP A 210 -11.49 28.04 17.40
N TRP A 211 -11.85 26.79 17.18
CA TRP A 211 -12.04 26.18 15.85
C TRP A 211 -13.49 25.72 15.69
N GLU A 212 -14.04 25.87 14.48
CA GLU A 212 -15.33 25.33 14.07
C GLU A 212 -15.10 24.17 13.10
N LEU A 213 -15.63 22.99 13.40
CA LEU A 213 -15.65 21.87 12.47
C LEU A 213 -16.77 22.09 11.44
N VAL A 214 -16.41 22.58 10.26
CA VAL A 214 -17.35 22.87 9.15
C VAL A 214 -17.88 21.59 8.52
N ALA A 215 -16.98 20.62 8.30
CA ALA A 215 -17.32 19.33 7.72
C ALA A 215 -16.36 18.25 8.18
N ASP A 216 -16.89 17.04 8.32
CA ASP A 216 -16.15 15.81 8.63
C ASP A 216 -16.66 14.73 7.66
N GLN A 217 -16.01 14.61 6.50
CA GLN A 217 -16.49 13.83 5.37
C GLN A 217 -15.47 12.78 4.94
N ALA A 218 -15.94 11.52 4.80
CA ALA A 218 -15.15 10.45 4.21
C ALA A 218 -15.26 10.50 2.67
N VAL A 219 -14.17 10.14 2.02
CA VAL A 219 -14.10 9.99 0.56
C VAL A 219 -14.08 8.49 0.24
N PRO A 220 -15.17 7.92 -0.28
CA PRO A 220 -15.24 6.51 -0.64
C PRO A 220 -14.09 6.14 -1.58
N ASP A 221 -13.52 4.96 -1.35
CA ASP A 221 -12.45 4.35 -2.16
C ASP A 221 -11.22 5.23 -2.39
N TRP A 222 -11.02 6.27 -1.55
CA TRP A 222 -9.98 7.28 -1.71
C TRP A 222 -10.03 8.00 -3.08
N ASP A 223 -11.22 8.02 -3.71
CA ASP A 223 -11.42 8.52 -5.06
C ASP A 223 -11.24 10.04 -5.14
N ASN A 224 -10.18 10.48 -5.82
CA ASN A 224 -9.81 11.88 -5.96
C ASN A 224 -10.87 12.71 -6.72
N GLN A 225 -11.64 12.10 -7.62
CA GLN A 225 -12.74 12.80 -8.32
C GLN A 225 -13.92 13.03 -7.38
N GLN A 226 -14.25 12.05 -6.56
CA GLN A 226 -15.26 12.23 -5.50
C GLN A 226 -14.79 13.27 -4.47
N ALA A 227 -13.50 13.25 -4.07
CA ALA A 227 -12.94 14.24 -3.17
C ALA A 227 -13.14 15.68 -3.69
N LEU A 228 -12.88 15.90 -4.99
CA LEU A 228 -13.09 17.18 -5.64
C LEU A 228 -14.57 17.63 -5.50
N VAL A 229 -15.51 16.77 -5.87
CA VAL A 229 -16.95 17.06 -5.77
C VAL A 229 -17.38 17.32 -4.33
N ILE A 230 -16.93 16.49 -3.39
CA ILE A 230 -17.25 16.63 -1.97
C ILE A 230 -16.74 17.97 -1.44
N PHE A 231 -15.50 18.34 -1.76
CA PHE A 231 -14.92 19.59 -1.28
C PHE A 231 -15.58 20.83 -1.92
N GLU A 232 -15.97 20.79 -3.20
CA GLU A 232 -16.80 21.84 -3.83
C GLU A 232 -18.13 22.02 -3.12
N GLN A 233 -18.79 20.92 -2.74
CA GLN A 233 -20.05 20.97 -2.00
C GLN A 233 -19.85 21.57 -0.60
N ILE A 234 -18.78 21.21 0.11
CA ILE A 234 -18.43 21.77 1.41
C ILE A 234 -18.19 23.28 1.29
N LEU A 235 -17.39 23.73 0.33
CA LEU A 235 -17.14 25.16 0.10
C LEU A 235 -18.43 25.91 -0.23
N THR A 236 -19.28 25.34 -1.06
CA THR A 236 -20.57 25.96 -1.41
C THR A 236 -21.47 26.11 -0.18
N ALA A 237 -21.58 25.06 0.65
CA ALA A 237 -22.36 25.08 1.87
C ALA A 237 -21.82 26.08 2.91
N ALA A 238 -20.51 26.25 2.94
CA ALA A 238 -19.80 27.20 3.79
C ALA A 238 -19.75 28.63 3.21
N ASN A 239 -20.32 28.89 2.02
CA ASN A 239 -20.19 30.15 1.27
C ASN A 239 -18.75 30.58 1.01
N GLY A 240 -17.86 29.59 0.79
CA GLY A 240 -16.41 29.82 0.57
C GLY A 240 -15.60 30.05 1.86
N ASP A 241 -16.23 30.01 3.00
CA ASP A 241 -15.63 30.36 4.29
C ASP A 241 -15.07 29.10 4.97
N VAL A 242 -13.87 28.70 4.55
CA VAL A 242 -13.05 27.58 5.07
C VAL A 242 -11.62 28.08 5.20
N ASP A 243 -11.02 27.93 6.38
CA ASP A 243 -9.71 28.46 6.73
C ASP A 243 -8.61 27.40 6.69
N ALA A 244 -8.92 26.11 6.88
CA ALA A 244 -7.95 25.01 6.88
C ALA A 244 -8.62 23.67 6.55
N THR A 245 -7.83 22.72 6.03
CA THR A 245 -8.32 21.38 5.72
C THR A 245 -7.31 20.30 6.13
N PHE A 246 -7.78 19.35 6.94
CA PHE A 246 -7.11 18.06 7.12
C PHE A 246 -7.50 17.16 5.95
N ALA A 247 -6.61 17.00 4.97
CA ALA A 247 -6.75 16.02 3.90
C ALA A 247 -5.93 14.77 4.26
N ALA A 248 -6.57 13.60 4.21
CA ALA A 248 -5.98 12.37 4.74
C ALA A 248 -4.83 11.82 3.88
N ASN A 249 -4.71 12.24 2.61
CA ASN A 249 -3.53 11.96 1.77
C ASN A 249 -3.29 13.06 0.72
N ASP A 250 -2.18 12.95 -0.02
CA ASP A 250 -1.80 13.93 -1.04
C ASP A 250 -2.77 13.96 -2.25
N GLY A 251 -3.39 12.82 -2.57
CA GLY A 251 -4.40 12.75 -3.63
C GLY A 251 -5.62 13.61 -3.30
N LEU A 252 -6.13 13.47 -2.07
CA LEU A 252 -7.24 14.30 -1.57
C LEU A 252 -6.80 15.78 -1.44
N ALA A 253 -5.57 16.03 -0.99
CA ALA A 253 -5.02 17.39 -0.93
C ALA A 253 -4.95 18.04 -2.33
N ASN A 254 -4.54 17.28 -3.35
CA ASN A 254 -4.55 17.74 -4.74
C ASN A 254 -5.95 18.11 -5.23
N SER A 255 -6.98 17.36 -4.81
CA SER A 255 -8.38 17.66 -5.13
C SER A 255 -8.83 18.98 -4.48
N VAL A 256 -8.48 19.17 -3.20
CA VAL A 256 -8.72 20.45 -2.49
C VAL A 256 -8.04 21.61 -3.23
N ILE A 257 -6.76 21.49 -3.55
CA ILE A 257 -5.99 22.53 -4.26
C ILE A 257 -6.60 22.84 -5.62
N SER A 258 -7.07 21.82 -6.35
CA SER A 258 -7.70 22.01 -7.65
C SER A 258 -8.98 22.84 -7.54
N VAL A 259 -9.79 22.59 -6.51
CA VAL A 259 -11.01 23.37 -6.24
C VAL A 259 -10.64 24.81 -5.86
N LEU A 260 -9.70 25.01 -4.94
CA LEU A 260 -9.27 26.34 -4.52
C LEU A 260 -8.78 27.17 -5.73
N LYS A 261 -7.91 26.58 -6.56
CA LYS A 261 -7.41 27.25 -7.80
C LYS A 261 -8.54 27.58 -8.78
N SER A 262 -9.50 26.68 -8.97
CA SER A 262 -10.63 26.89 -9.88
C SER A 262 -11.52 28.04 -9.46
N GLN A 263 -11.62 28.27 -8.15
CA GLN A 263 -12.44 29.35 -7.56
C GLN A 263 -11.63 30.65 -7.30
N GLY A 264 -10.34 30.66 -7.64
CA GLY A 264 -9.46 31.82 -7.42
C GLY A 264 -9.20 32.12 -5.95
N MET A 265 -9.25 31.09 -5.09
CA MET A 265 -8.96 31.19 -3.66
C MET A 265 -7.47 31.05 -3.40
N ASP A 266 -7.01 31.67 -2.31
CA ASP A 266 -5.64 31.55 -1.83
C ASP A 266 -5.37 30.17 -1.18
N PRO A 267 -4.09 29.74 -1.07
CA PRO A 267 -3.72 28.57 -0.28
C PRO A 267 -4.15 28.69 1.18
N MET A 268 -4.50 27.56 1.80
CA MET A 268 -4.80 27.44 3.23
C MET A 268 -3.92 26.38 3.89
N PRO A 269 -3.81 26.34 5.24
CA PRO A 269 -3.22 25.20 5.93
C PRO A 269 -3.86 23.89 5.48
N LEU A 270 -3.05 23.00 4.88
CA LEU A 270 -3.52 21.78 4.23
C LEU A 270 -2.53 20.64 4.50
N SER A 271 -3.04 19.53 5.07
CA SER A 271 -2.25 18.32 5.27
C SER A 271 -2.26 17.41 4.04
N GLY A 272 -1.41 16.38 4.09
CA GLY A 272 -1.38 15.27 3.17
C GLY A 272 -0.60 14.10 3.76
N GLN A 273 -0.48 13.03 2.98
CA GLN A 273 0.27 11.82 3.31
C GLN A 273 0.74 11.15 2.02
N ASP A 274 1.77 10.35 2.12
CA ASP A 274 2.44 9.52 1.12
C ASP A 274 3.64 10.19 0.42
N ALA A 275 3.92 11.45 0.66
CA ALA A 275 5.05 12.18 0.07
C ALA A 275 5.17 11.93 -1.45
N THR A 276 4.04 12.03 -2.15
CA THR A 276 3.98 11.90 -3.60
C THR A 276 4.76 13.03 -4.27
N VAL A 277 5.18 12.84 -5.51
CA VAL A 277 5.83 13.92 -6.28
C VAL A 277 4.95 15.17 -6.29
N GLY A 278 3.62 15.01 -6.55
CA GLY A 278 2.67 16.12 -6.54
C GLY A 278 2.52 16.77 -5.16
N GLY A 279 2.50 15.98 -4.08
CA GLY A 279 2.45 16.49 -2.71
C GLY A 279 3.68 17.33 -2.37
N ILE A 280 4.89 16.86 -2.70
CA ILE A 280 6.13 17.62 -2.50
C ILE A 280 6.15 18.89 -3.36
N GLN A 281 5.71 18.84 -4.62
CA GLN A 281 5.56 19.99 -5.48
C GLN A 281 4.60 21.05 -4.90
N ASN A 282 3.48 20.60 -4.33
CA ASN A 282 2.53 21.49 -3.68
C ASN A 282 3.11 22.13 -2.40
N ILE A 283 3.91 21.39 -1.63
CA ILE A 283 4.61 21.94 -0.46
C ILE A 283 5.62 22.99 -0.89
N LEU A 284 6.43 22.71 -1.91
CA LEU A 284 7.42 23.66 -2.43
C LEU A 284 6.77 24.95 -2.95
N SER A 285 5.64 24.83 -3.65
CA SER A 285 4.89 25.96 -4.20
C SER A 285 3.98 26.66 -3.19
N GLY A 286 3.85 26.14 -1.96
CA GLY A 286 3.07 26.74 -0.87
C GLY A 286 1.56 26.43 -0.90
N TRP A 287 1.11 25.50 -1.73
CA TRP A 287 -0.29 25.09 -1.79
C TRP A 287 -0.67 24.03 -0.75
N GLN A 288 0.31 23.26 -0.26
CA GLN A 288 0.15 22.26 0.80
C GLN A 288 1.16 22.58 1.89
N SER A 289 0.78 22.44 3.16
CA SER A 289 1.65 22.80 4.29
C SER A 289 2.63 21.70 4.65
N MET A 290 2.19 20.44 4.52
CA MET A 290 2.95 19.27 4.90
C MET A 290 2.41 18.00 4.25
N THR A 291 3.22 16.96 4.24
CA THR A 291 2.79 15.59 4.00
C THR A 291 3.38 14.67 5.07
N VAL A 292 2.76 13.54 5.35
CA VAL A 292 3.38 12.50 6.17
C VAL A 292 4.07 11.50 5.27
N TYR A 293 5.37 11.39 5.42
CA TYR A 293 6.17 10.40 4.74
C TYR A 293 6.17 9.08 5.53
N LYS A 294 5.75 8.04 4.87
CA LYS A 294 5.90 6.66 5.26
C LYS A 294 7.04 6.06 4.42
N PRO A 295 8.21 5.72 4.99
CA PRO A 295 9.30 5.12 4.22
C PRO A 295 8.89 3.76 3.63
N ILE A 296 8.25 3.77 2.45
CA ILE A 296 7.66 2.59 1.80
C ILE A 296 8.68 1.49 1.57
N LYS A 297 9.93 1.86 1.25
CA LYS A 297 11.02 0.90 1.12
C LYS A 297 11.19 0.07 2.38
N LEU A 298 11.20 0.71 3.55
CA LEU A 298 11.34 0.00 4.83
C LEU A 298 10.15 -0.92 5.11
N GLU A 299 8.94 -0.48 4.76
CA GLU A 299 7.72 -1.26 4.94
C GLU A 299 7.74 -2.51 4.05
N ALA A 300 8.04 -2.34 2.76
CA ALA A 300 8.11 -3.45 1.81
C ALA A 300 9.26 -4.43 2.15
N GLU A 301 10.44 -3.92 2.55
CA GLU A 301 11.56 -4.76 3.00
C GLU A 301 11.22 -5.54 4.29
N ALA A 302 10.52 -4.91 5.24
CA ALA A 302 10.07 -5.56 6.47
C ALA A 302 9.05 -6.67 6.18
N ALA A 303 8.07 -6.38 5.32
CA ALA A 303 7.05 -7.34 4.91
C ALA A 303 7.65 -8.48 4.06
N ALA A 304 8.57 -8.17 3.14
CA ALA A 304 9.29 -9.18 2.37
C ALA A 304 10.12 -10.11 3.28
N LYS A 305 10.81 -9.55 4.28
CA LYS A 305 11.54 -10.34 5.29
C LYS A 305 10.62 -11.29 6.05
N ALA A 306 9.45 -10.80 6.50
CA ALA A 306 8.46 -11.64 7.17
C ALA A 306 7.92 -12.73 6.22
N ALA A 307 7.62 -12.40 4.96
CA ALA A 307 7.13 -13.34 3.98
C ALA A 307 8.14 -14.46 3.68
N ILE A 308 9.42 -14.11 3.54
CA ILE A 308 10.50 -15.09 3.30
C ILE A 308 10.69 -15.99 4.54
N ALA A 309 10.59 -15.46 5.75
CA ALA A 309 10.63 -16.25 6.98
C ALA A 309 9.46 -17.24 7.06
N LEU A 310 8.23 -16.77 6.81
CA LEU A 310 7.04 -17.64 6.74
C LEU A 310 7.14 -18.70 5.64
N LEU A 311 7.70 -18.36 4.47
CA LEU A 311 7.94 -19.31 3.38
C LEU A 311 8.87 -20.46 3.81
N LYS A 312 9.82 -20.19 4.70
CA LYS A 312 10.74 -21.16 5.29
C LYS A 312 10.16 -21.88 6.50
N GLY A 313 8.93 -21.59 6.89
CA GLY A 313 8.30 -22.16 8.09
C GLY A 313 8.83 -21.58 9.41
N GLU A 314 9.53 -20.45 9.38
CA GLU A 314 10.07 -19.78 10.56
C GLU A 314 8.96 -19.02 11.33
N ASP A 315 9.14 -18.89 12.65
CA ASP A 315 8.27 -18.05 13.49
C ASP A 315 8.59 -16.56 13.28
N VAL A 316 7.59 -15.78 12.90
CA VAL A 316 7.71 -14.34 12.66
C VAL A 316 7.34 -13.48 13.87
N SER A 317 6.85 -14.06 14.95
CA SER A 317 6.44 -13.32 16.15
C SER A 317 7.55 -12.46 16.73
N ALA A 318 8.81 -12.91 16.63
CA ALA A 318 10.00 -12.17 17.05
C ALA A 318 10.33 -10.95 16.16
N LEU A 319 9.74 -10.82 14.98
CA LEU A 319 9.89 -9.65 14.12
C LEU A 319 8.95 -8.51 14.53
N ALA A 320 7.84 -8.82 15.21
CA ALA A 320 6.90 -7.85 15.72
C ALA A 320 7.51 -7.07 16.90
N ASN A 321 7.28 -5.75 16.93
CA ASN A 321 7.67 -4.87 18.03
C ASN A 321 6.46 -4.32 18.80
N ASP A 322 5.24 -4.67 18.35
CA ASP A 322 3.98 -4.30 18.97
C ASP A 322 2.92 -5.38 18.71
N THR A 323 1.72 -5.19 19.21
CA THR A 323 0.54 -6.02 18.97
C THR A 323 -0.65 -5.11 18.74
N ILE A 324 -1.52 -5.45 17.80
CA ILE A 324 -2.74 -4.71 17.53
C ILE A 324 -3.94 -5.65 17.57
N ASN A 325 -5.03 -5.22 18.19
CA ASN A 325 -6.28 -5.97 18.19
C ASN A 325 -7.12 -5.61 16.97
N ASN A 326 -7.48 -6.61 16.16
CA ASN A 326 -8.30 -6.40 14.96
C ASN A 326 -9.81 -6.38 15.22
N GLY A 327 -10.20 -6.32 16.49
CA GLY A 327 -11.60 -6.40 16.93
C GLY A 327 -12.01 -7.80 17.40
N GLN A 328 -11.28 -8.85 17.04
CA GLN A 328 -11.52 -10.24 17.47
C GLN A 328 -10.27 -10.93 17.99
N ASN A 329 -9.11 -10.63 17.43
CA ASN A 329 -7.85 -11.28 17.76
C ASN A 329 -6.73 -10.27 17.90
N ASP A 330 -5.73 -10.61 18.71
CA ASP A 330 -4.47 -9.89 18.77
C ASP A 330 -3.57 -10.37 17.62
N VAL A 331 -3.09 -9.44 16.81
CA VAL A 331 -2.22 -9.67 15.65
C VAL A 331 -0.84 -9.11 15.97
N PRO A 332 0.24 -9.90 15.83
CA PRO A 332 1.62 -9.38 15.94
C PRO A 332 1.82 -8.23 14.95
N PHE A 333 2.43 -7.13 15.39
CA PHE A 333 2.54 -5.92 14.61
C PHE A 333 4.01 -5.46 14.46
N MET A 334 4.49 -5.41 13.23
CA MET A 334 5.72 -4.70 12.86
C MET A 334 5.37 -3.24 12.61
N LYS A 335 5.39 -2.46 13.70
CA LYS A 335 5.01 -1.04 13.69
C LYS A 335 6.20 -0.16 13.31
N LEU A 336 6.07 0.58 12.21
CA LEU A 336 7.05 1.53 11.70
C LEU A 336 6.69 2.98 12.07
N THR A 337 7.71 3.85 12.07
CA THR A 337 7.53 5.25 12.46
C THR A 337 7.34 6.14 11.24
N PRO A 338 6.23 6.90 11.13
CA PRO A 338 6.04 7.89 10.09
C PRO A 338 6.83 9.18 10.38
N ILE A 339 7.04 10.01 9.35
CA ILE A 339 7.82 11.25 9.43
C ILE A 339 6.98 12.39 8.86
N ALA A 340 6.81 13.49 9.62
CA ALA A 340 6.23 14.72 9.08
C ALA A 340 7.23 15.40 8.13
N VAL A 341 6.79 15.74 6.92
CA VAL A 341 7.58 16.44 5.91
C VAL A 341 6.95 17.78 5.62
N THR A 342 7.72 18.83 5.81
CA THR A 342 7.41 20.21 5.45
C THR A 342 8.46 20.71 4.45
N LYS A 343 8.32 21.93 3.98
CA LYS A 343 9.30 22.53 3.07
C LYS A 343 10.73 22.51 3.62
N ASP A 344 10.89 22.53 4.95
CA ASP A 344 12.17 22.68 5.62
C ASP A 344 13.00 21.39 5.66
N ASN A 345 12.37 20.21 5.53
CA ASN A 345 13.06 18.93 5.70
C ASN A 345 12.91 17.93 4.53
N ILE A 346 12.44 18.38 3.36
CA ILE A 346 12.33 17.53 2.16
C ILE A 346 13.67 16.87 1.82
N ALA A 347 14.75 17.66 1.81
CA ALA A 347 16.09 17.15 1.46
C ALA A 347 16.59 16.08 2.43
N GLU A 348 16.32 16.25 3.73
CA GLU A 348 16.79 15.40 4.82
C GLU A 348 15.94 14.14 5.00
N THR A 349 14.79 14.07 4.36
CA THR A 349 13.82 12.97 4.47
C THR A 349 13.69 12.22 3.15
N VAL A 350 12.75 12.58 2.31
CA VAL A 350 12.36 11.85 1.08
C VAL A 350 13.46 11.83 0.00
N ILE A 351 14.38 12.82 0.00
CA ILE A 351 15.51 12.84 -0.93
C ILE A 351 16.68 12.02 -0.38
N ALA A 352 16.99 12.19 0.91
CA ALA A 352 18.16 11.57 1.53
C ALA A 352 18.11 10.05 1.50
N ASP A 353 16.94 9.43 1.60
CA ASP A 353 16.78 7.97 1.53
C ASP A 353 16.52 7.43 0.11
N GLY A 354 16.44 8.34 -0.87
CA GLY A 354 16.24 8.00 -2.29
C GLY A 354 14.81 7.60 -2.64
N PHE A 355 13.82 7.93 -1.81
CA PHE A 355 12.41 7.69 -2.12
C PHE A 355 11.94 8.58 -3.28
N ARG A 356 12.38 9.84 -3.29
CA ARG A 356 12.18 10.78 -4.39
C ARG A 356 13.50 11.42 -4.78
N THR A 357 13.55 11.95 -6.00
CA THR A 357 14.70 12.71 -6.50
C THR A 357 14.29 14.14 -6.84
N TRP A 358 15.24 15.07 -6.77
CA TRP A 358 14.98 16.45 -7.23
C TRP A 358 14.62 16.51 -8.72
N ASP A 359 15.15 15.58 -9.53
CA ASP A 359 14.85 15.53 -10.97
C ASP A 359 13.40 15.14 -11.26
N GLU A 360 12.77 14.30 -10.39
CA GLU A 360 11.35 13.97 -10.48
C GLU A 360 10.46 15.12 -10.02
N ILE A 361 10.87 15.83 -8.98
CA ILE A 361 10.09 16.89 -8.35
C ILE A 361 10.20 18.20 -9.15
N CYS A 362 11.42 18.55 -9.57
CA CYS A 362 11.76 19.87 -10.11
C CYS A 362 11.58 19.91 -11.64
N VAL A 363 10.35 19.69 -12.10
CA VAL A 363 10.01 19.69 -13.52
C VAL A 363 8.98 20.78 -13.85
N GLY A 364 9.08 21.33 -15.05
CA GLY A 364 8.11 22.30 -15.57
C GLY A 364 8.00 23.55 -14.69
N GLU A 365 6.77 23.91 -14.32
CA GLU A 365 6.49 25.09 -13.49
C GLU A 365 7.04 25.00 -12.06
N PHE A 366 7.34 23.79 -11.57
CA PHE A 366 7.84 23.59 -10.21
C PHE A 366 9.34 23.87 -10.07
N GLU A 367 10.11 23.93 -11.17
CA GLU A 367 11.55 24.18 -11.16
C GLU A 367 11.92 25.48 -10.42
N GLN A 368 11.08 26.52 -10.52
CA GLN A 368 11.27 27.81 -9.86
C GLN A 368 11.17 27.77 -8.32
N TYR A 369 10.58 26.71 -7.75
CA TYR A 369 10.39 26.55 -6.29
C TYR A 369 11.45 25.65 -5.66
N CYS A 370 12.27 25.02 -6.47
CA CYS A 370 13.28 24.08 -6.04
C CYS A 370 14.56 24.75 -5.52
N PRO A 371 15.33 24.06 -4.64
CA PRO A 371 16.60 24.58 -4.14
C PRO A 371 17.60 24.79 -5.29
N GLU A 372 18.40 25.88 -5.22
CA GLU A 372 19.45 26.16 -6.21
C GLU A 372 20.59 25.11 -6.17
N ASN A 373 20.85 24.52 -5.01
CA ASN A 373 21.94 23.56 -4.75
C ASN A 373 21.41 22.12 -4.62
N ARG A 374 20.57 21.67 -5.52
CA ARG A 374 20.01 20.31 -5.58
C ARG A 374 20.92 19.31 -6.32
#